data_9bed6718228523c46d25f936df000edb
#
_entry.id   9bed6718228523c46d25f936df000edb
#
_cell.length_a   1.000
_cell.length_b   1.000
_cell.length_c   1.000
_cell.angle_alpha   90.00
_cell.angle_beta   90.00
_cell.angle_gamma   90.00
#
_symmetry.space_group_name_H-M   'P 1'
#
loop_
_entity.id
_entity.type
_entity.pdbx_description
1 polymer ?
#
loop_
_entity_poly.entity_id
_entity_poly.type
_entity_poly.pdbx_seq_one_letter_code
_entity_poly.pdbx_strand_id
1 'polypeptide(L)'
;MLRMSTLLLRTLRDDPADAEVASHRLLVRAGYVRRVAAGIYSWLPLGYRTYRNIEKIIREDMDNAGFQEVHFPSMLPREPYESTNRWTEYGPDLFRLKDRKGNDYLLGPTHEEMFTLMVKGEFSSYKDLPLSIYQIQTKFRDEPRPRSGIIRGREFVMKDSYSFDIDDAGLEASYQRHREAYIKTFNRLGLKFNIVSAMSGAMGGSKSEEFLAPCPTGEDTYVLCEKCGFAANVEAMVTKVAPYTGEVPPAFEIFDSPNTPTIDSLVELVNAKFGQEITGADTLKNVLLMADGKAISVLVPGDREVDLKRVGANLAGVQELRLFEDEDFAKYPGLVKGYVGPQDAAKLGITVYADPRIVIGSHWITGANERDKHARYVTHGRDFTVEAFVEAAEVKAGDPCPTCETPVVIDRAIEIGHIFQLGRKYAQALGLTVLDQNGKAQVVTMGSYGIGVSRAVAAIAEQTHDEIGLNWPREIAPAEVHVVAAGKDDSIFSFAANLAEQLEASGLTVLLDDRKDASPGVKFKDAELIGIPYIVIVGKSLAEGNIEFRVRSAGSKVEFAADNAVSEILAAINN
;
A
#
# COMPACT_ATOMS: atom_id res chain seq x y z
N MET A 1 14.55 24.72 21.94
CA MET A 1 14.17 23.75 23.01
C MET A 1 12.65 23.70 23.16
N LEU A 2 12.09 22.49 23.16
CA LEU A 2 10.68 22.27 23.50
C LEU A 2 10.56 22.05 25.02
N ARG A 3 9.55 22.66 25.64
CA ARG A 3 9.28 22.49 27.10
C ARG A 3 7.88 21.92 27.29
N MET A 4 7.76 20.81 28.00
CA MET A 4 6.46 20.16 28.21
C MET A 4 5.50 20.99 29.08
N SER A 5 6.00 21.91 29.89
CA SER A 5 5.17 22.84 30.65
C SER A 5 4.40 23.85 29.79
N THR A 6 4.86 24.13 28.56
CA THR A 6 4.25 25.13 27.66
C THR A 6 3.83 24.57 26.32
N LEU A 7 4.26 23.34 26.01
CA LEU A 7 3.92 22.68 24.74
C LEU A 7 2.45 22.29 24.70
N LEU A 8 1.80 22.49 23.54
CA LEU A 8 0.47 21.93 23.28
C LEU A 8 0.61 20.38 23.15
N LEU A 9 0.72 19.74 24.29
CA LEU A 9 0.87 18.30 24.41
C LEU A 9 0.02 17.78 25.57
N ARG A 10 -0.82 16.81 25.26
CA ARG A 10 -1.58 16.05 26.27
C ARG A 10 -1.55 14.58 25.88
N THR A 11 -0.88 13.78 26.68
CA THR A 11 -0.93 12.32 26.58
C THR A 11 -2.26 11.79 27.11
N LEU A 12 -2.73 10.70 26.56
CA LEU A 12 -3.96 10.03 26.97
C LEU A 12 -3.64 8.68 27.63
N ARG A 13 -4.37 8.37 28.68
CA ARG A 13 -4.24 7.09 29.39
C ARG A 13 -4.89 5.95 28.61
N ASP A 14 -6.09 6.19 28.10
CA ASP A 14 -6.92 5.18 27.48
C ASP A 14 -6.76 5.23 25.95
N ASP A 15 -6.93 4.07 25.32
CA ASP A 15 -6.93 3.94 23.88
C ASP A 15 -8.17 4.60 23.26
N PRO A 16 -8.05 5.24 22.08
CA PRO A 16 -9.23 5.71 21.34
C PRO A 16 -10.13 4.51 20.98
N ALA A 17 -11.44 4.70 21.14
CA ALA A 17 -12.42 3.63 20.91
C ALA A 17 -12.45 3.11 19.46
N ASP A 18 -11.99 3.92 18.50
CA ASP A 18 -11.94 3.61 17.07
C ASP A 18 -10.54 3.19 16.59
N ALA A 19 -9.58 2.99 17.51
CA ALA A 19 -8.21 2.64 17.14
C ALA A 19 -8.02 1.11 17.05
N GLU A 20 -7.91 0.62 15.82
CA GLU A 20 -7.73 -0.80 15.53
C GLU A 20 -6.25 -1.21 15.49
N VAL A 21 -5.34 -0.32 15.06
CA VAL A 21 -3.92 -0.60 14.86
C VAL A 21 -3.04 0.16 15.85
N ALA A 22 -1.83 -0.35 16.09
CA ALA A 22 -0.91 0.20 17.09
C ALA A 22 -0.51 1.65 16.80
N SER A 23 -0.19 1.98 15.54
CA SER A 23 0.16 3.35 15.16
C SER A 23 -0.97 4.35 15.46
N HIS A 24 -2.21 4.02 15.10
CA HIS A 24 -3.37 4.88 15.38
C HIS A 24 -3.51 5.12 16.89
N ARG A 25 -3.49 4.04 17.67
CA ARG A 25 -3.63 4.07 19.12
C ARG A 25 -2.52 4.92 19.77
N LEU A 26 -1.26 4.62 19.44
CA LEU A 26 -0.11 5.26 20.07
C LEU A 26 0.07 6.73 19.62
N LEU A 27 -0.11 7.06 18.34
CA LEU A 27 0.00 8.44 17.86
C LEU A 27 -1.05 9.35 18.48
N VAL A 28 -2.28 8.86 18.71
CA VAL A 28 -3.30 9.64 19.42
C VAL A 28 -2.96 9.75 20.91
N ARG A 29 -2.59 8.66 21.58
CA ARG A 29 -2.25 8.67 23.00
C ARG A 29 -1.04 9.53 23.32
N ALA A 30 -0.01 9.47 22.52
CA ALA A 30 1.22 10.24 22.70
C ALA A 30 1.08 11.72 22.27
N GLY A 31 -0.08 12.14 21.76
CA GLY A 31 -0.32 13.54 21.40
C GLY A 31 0.36 13.97 20.10
N TYR A 32 0.49 13.08 19.13
CA TYR A 32 1.01 13.38 17.79
C TYR A 32 -0.10 13.84 16.84
N VAL A 33 -1.26 13.23 16.91
CA VAL A 33 -2.41 13.55 16.07
C VAL A 33 -3.71 13.60 16.88
N ARG A 34 -4.71 14.31 16.34
CA ARG A 34 -6.10 14.29 16.83
C ARG A 34 -7.06 14.16 15.67
N ARG A 35 -8.06 13.30 15.85
CA ARG A 35 -9.13 13.11 14.88
C ARG A 35 -10.04 14.35 14.81
N VAL A 36 -10.25 14.84 13.59
CA VAL A 36 -11.24 15.90 13.28
C VAL A 36 -12.53 15.26 12.79
N ALA A 37 -12.41 14.36 11.83
CA ALA A 37 -13.50 13.55 11.27
C ALA A 37 -12.95 12.19 10.82
N ALA A 38 -13.81 11.32 10.30
CA ALA A 38 -13.38 10.04 9.76
C ALA A 38 -12.39 10.24 8.60
N GLY A 39 -11.14 9.75 8.79
CA GLY A 39 -10.06 9.89 7.81
C GLY A 39 -9.44 11.29 7.70
N ILE A 40 -9.72 12.19 8.66
CA ILE A 40 -9.19 13.55 8.68
C ILE A 40 -8.59 13.82 10.08
N TYR A 41 -7.31 14.21 10.13
CA TYR A 41 -6.56 14.38 11.37
C TYR A 41 -5.81 15.71 11.42
N SER A 42 -5.79 16.32 12.62
CA SER A 42 -4.89 17.42 12.93
C SER A 42 -3.57 16.89 13.46
N TRP A 43 -2.46 17.45 12.99
CA TRP A 43 -1.13 17.19 13.47
C TRP A 43 -0.82 18.13 14.64
N LEU A 44 -0.44 17.58 15.80
CA LEU A 44 0.00 18.33 16.96
C LEU A 44 1.52 18.57 16.91
N PRO A 45 2.09 19.43 17.76
CA PRO A 45 3.49 19.86 17.61
C PRO A 45 4.51 18.74 17.45
N LEU A 46 4.45 17.67 18.24
CA LEU A 46 5.38 16.54 18.11
C LEU A 46 5.16 15.78 16.80
N GLY A 47 3.90 15.48 16.47
CA GLY A 47 3.56 14.77 15.23
C GLY A 47 3.96 15.58 14.00
N TYR A 48 3.71 16.89 14.00
CA TYR A 48 4.08 17.75 12.89
C TYR A 48 5.61 17.86 12.71
N ARG A 49 6.39 17.82 13.80
CA ARG A 49 7.87 17.78 13.71
C ARG A 49 8.35 16.48 13.09
N THR A 50 7.83 15.32 13.54
CA THR A 50 8.15 14.01 12.92
C THR A 50 7.79 13.99 11.44
N TYR A 51 6.59 14.45 11.08
CA TYR A 51 6.16 14.60 9.70
C TYR A 51 7.14 15.48 8.88
N ARG A 52 7.53 16.66 9.39
CA ARG A 52 8.47 17.57 8.72
C ARG A 52 9.89 16.99 8.59
N ASN A 53 10.33 16.17 9.52
CA ASN A 53 11.62 15.49 9.43
C ASN A 53 11.60 14.43 8.30
N ILE A 54 10.51 13.66 8.16
CA ILE A 54 10.31 12.74 7.04
C ILE A 54 10.28 13.51 5.71
N GLU A 55 9.50 14.59 5.65
CA GLU A 55 9.43 15.45 4.46
C GLU A 55 10.80 16.00 4.06
N LYS A 56 11.61 16.41 5.04
CA LYS A 56 12.98 16.89 4.81
C LYS A 56 13.86 15.82 4.19
N ILE A 57 13.86 14.60 4.73
CA ILE A 57 14.65 13.48 4.20
C ILE A 57 14.23 13.16 2.75
N ILE A 58 12.93 13.10 2.49
CA ILE A 58 12.41 12.86 1.14
C ILE A 58 12.89 13.95 0.18
N ARG A 59 12.79 15.22 0.56
CA ARG A 59 13.22 16.37 -0.26
C ARG A 59 14.71 16.30 -0.57
N GLU A 60 15.53 16.07 0.44
CA GLU A 60 16.98 15.94 0.27
C GLU A 60 17.36 14.83 -0.73
N ASP A 61 16.69 13.68 -0.66
CA ASP A 61 17.01 12.56 -1.54
C ASP A 61 16.46 12.78 -2.96
N MET A 62 15.32 13.46 -3.13
CA MET A 62 14.83 13.86 -4.46
C MET A 62 15.75 14.91 -5.11
N ASP A 63 16.15 15.94 -4.38
CA ASP A 63 17.07 16.98 -4.85
C ASP A 63 18.45 16.38 -5.21
N ASN A 64 18.97 15.49 -4.37
CA ASN A 64 20.23 14.78 -4.63
C ASN A 64 20.17 13.86 -5.85
N ALA A 65 18.98 13.36 -6.22
CA ALA A 65 18.78 12.61 -7.46
C ALA A 65 18.63 13.52 -8.69
N GLY A 66 18.69 14.85 -8.51
CA GLY A 66 18.59 15.85 -9.58
C GLY A 66 17.13 16.19 -9.98
N PHE A 67 16.15 15.87 -9.12
CA PHE A 67 14.76 16.22 -9.37
C PHE A 67 14.49 17.64 -8.85
N GLN A 68 13.50 18.33 -9.44
CA GLN A 68 13.21 19.72 -9.14
C GLN A 68 11.86 19.85 -8.43
N GLU A 69 11.83 20.54 -7.29
CA GLU A 69 10.58 20.75 -6.53
C GLU A 69 9.73 21.87 -7.16
N VAL A 70 8.45 21.60 -7.31
CA VAL A 70 7.40 22.55 -7.70
C VAL A 70 6.24 22.44 -6.72
N HIS A 71 5.26 23.33 -6.78
CA HIS A 71 4.07 23.25 -5.94
C HIS A 71 2.83 23.69 -6.72
N PHE A 72 1.89 22.76 -6.89
CA PHE A 72 0.63 22.99 -7.58
C PHE A 72 -0.51 23.30 -6.59
N PRO A 73 -1.60 23.96 -7.04
CA PRO A 73 -2.80 24.10 -6.23
C PRO A 73 -3.47 22.74 -5.97
N SER A 74 -4.20 22.65 -4.87
CA SER A 74 -5.00 21.46 -4.53
C SER A 74 -6.39 21.46 -5.16
N MET A 75 -6.93 22.65 -5.46
CA MET A 75 -8.19 22.83 -6.17
C MET A 75 -7.93 22.94 -7.66
N LEU A 76 -8.44 22.00 -8.43
CA LEU A 76 -8.10 21.79 -9.83
C LEU A 76 -9.34 21.90 -10.72
N PRO A 77 -9.19 22.41 -11.97
CA PRO A 77 -10.29 22.49 -12.93
C PRO A 77 -10.65 21.09 -13.47
N ARG A 78 -11.90 20.92 -13.88
CA ARG A 78 -12.45 19.66 -14.40
C ARG A 78 -11.86 19.25 -15.75
N GLU A 79 -11.66 20.19 -16.66
CA GLU A 79 -11.39 19.93 -18.07
C GLU A 79 -10.16 19.05 -18.34
N PRO A 80 -9.02 19.22 -17.65
CA PRO A 80 -7.88 18.30 -17.81
C PRO A 80 -8.21 16.86 -17.45
N TYR A 81 -9.00 16.67 -16.40
CA TYR A 81 -9.40 15.33 -15.93
C TYR A 81 -10.45 14.67 -16.82
N GLU A 82 -11.28 15.47 -17.52
CA GLU A 82 -12.15 14.96 -18.59
C GLU A 82 -11.32 14.50 -19.79
N SER A 83 -10.33 15.29 -20.19
CA SER A 83 -9.46 14.97 -21.33
C SER A 83 -8.71 13.65 -21.15
N THR A 84 -8.40 13.27 -19.92
CA THR A 84 -7.75 11.98 -19.56
C THR A 84 -8.76 10.89 -19.19
N ASN A 85 -10.06 11.17 -19.26
CA ASN A 85 -11.18 10.33 -18.81
C ASN A 85 -11.21 10.08 -17.28
N ARG A 86 -10.30 10.67 -16.50
CA ARG A 86 -10.20 10.41 -15.05
C ARG A 86 -11.30 11.09 -14.24
N TRP A 87 -11.96 12.11 -14.79
CA TRP A 87 -13.17 12.67 -14.17
C TRP A 87 -14.25 11.60 -13.94
N THR A 88 -14.35 10.62 -14.84
CA THR A 88 -15.32 9.51 -14.75
C THR A 88 -14.70 8.29 -14.11
N GLU A 89 -13.49 7.88 -14.48
CA GLU A 89 -12.82 6.67 -14.00
C GLU A 89 -12.55 6.67 -12.48
N TYR A 90 -12.31 7.84 -11.86
CA TYR A 90 -12.19 7.92 -10.39
C TYR A 90 -13.51 7.65 -9.66
N GLY A 91 -14.64 7.70 -10.35
CA GLY A 91 -15.94 7.42 -9.75
C GLY A 91 -16.25 8.29 -8.52
N PRO A 92 -16.76 7.68 -7.44
CA PRO A 92 -17.13 8.38 -6.20
C PRO A 92 -15.93 8.82 -5.35
N ASP A 93 -14.75 8.29 -5.58
CA ASP A 93 -13.55 8.63 -4.78
C ASP A 93 -13.03 10.04 -5.06
N LEU A 94 -13.56 10.72 -6.07
CA LEU A 94 -13.19 12.07 -6.43
C LEU A 94 -14.04 13.12 -5.71
N PHE A 95 -13.44 13.96 -4.87
CA PHE A 95 -14.12 15.13 -4.31
C PHE A 95 -14.39 16.17 -5.39
N ARG A 96 -15.66 16.37 -5.76
CA ARG A 96 -16.13 17.35 -6.74
C ARG A 96 -16.79 18.53 -6.05
N LEU A 97 -16.55 19.74 -6.58
CA LEU A 97 -17.12 20.96 -6.04
C LEU A 97 -17.47 21.94 -7.18
N LYS A 98 -18.27 22.94 -6.89
CA LYS A 98 -18.61 24.02 -7.82
C LYS A 98 -18.22 25.37 -7.23
N ASP A 99 -17.73 26.25 -8.09
CA ASP A 99 -17.55 27.63 -7.70
C ASP A 99 -18.91 28.41 -7.69
N ARG A 100 -18.87 29.68 -7.30
CA ARG A 100 -20.07 30.54 -7.28
C ARG A 100 -20.72 30.78 -8.65
N LYS A 101 -19.98 30.51 -9.72
CA LYS A 101 -20.47 30.66 -11.12
C LYS A 101 -20.98 29.34 -11.69
N GLY A 102 -20.87 28.25 -10.93
CA GLY A 102 -21.30 26.91 -11.34
C GLY A 102 -20.23 26.11 -12.11
N ASN A 103 -19.00 26.60 -12.21
CA ASN A 103 -17.91 25.84 -12.82
C ASN A 103 -17.52 24.66 -11.93
N ASP A 104 -17.23 23.53 -12.56
CA ASP A 104 -16.83 22.32 -11.87
C ASP A 104 -15.32 22.32 -11.56
N TYR A 105 -14.99 21.92 -10.34
CA TYR A 105 -13.65 21.70 -9.82
C TYR A 105 -13.56 20.37 -9.10
N LEU A 106 -12.34 19.95 -8.78
CA LEU A 106 -12.05 18.82 -7.91
C LEU A 106 -10.96 19.19 -6.91
N LEU A 107 -10.92 18.44 -5.81
CA LEU A 107 -9.73 18.40 -4.96
C LEU A 107 -8.78 17.32 -5.49
N GLY A 108 -7.52 17.68 -5.69
CA GLY A 108 -6.54 16.84 -6.39
C GLY A 108 -6.26 15.50 -5.68
N PRO A 109 -6.65 14.35 -6.27
CA PRO A 109 -6.26 13.02 -5.78
C PRO A 109 -4.82 12.66 -6.14
N THR A 110 -4.33 13.23 -7.23
CA THR A 110 -2.98 13.15 -7.81
C THR A 110 -2.90 14.20 -8.94
N HIS A 111 -1.75 14.47 -9.55
CA HIS A 111 -1.55 15.65 -10.39
C HIS A 111 -0.92 15.38 -11.77
N GLU A 112 -1.07 14.20 -12.35
CA GLU A 112 -0.52 13.84 -13.66
C GLU A 112 -0.89 14.89 -14.72
N GLU A 113 -2.15 15.32 -14.73
CA GLU A 113 -2.68 16.30 -15.69
C GLU A 113 -2.00 17.65 -15.55
N MET A 114 -1.83 18.12 -14.32
CA MET A 114 -1.27 19.45 -14.06
C MET A 114 0.21 19.51 -14.42
N PHE A 115 0.97 18.48 -14.07
CA PHE A 115 2.38 18.37 -14.46
C PHE A 115 2.53 18.30 -15.98
N THR A 116 1.70 17.51 -16.66
CA THR A 116 1.71 17.39 -18.12
C THR A 116 1.43 18.74 -18.80
N LEU A 117 0.42 19.47 -18.32
CA LEU A 117 0.06 20.79 -18.90
C LEU A 117 1.13 21.85 -18.64
N MET A 118 1.77 21.83 -17.46
CA MET A 118 2.87 22.73 -17.17
C MET A 118 4.04 22.50 -18.13
N VAL A 119 4.48 21.24 -18.27
CA VAL A 119 5.59 20.90 -19.18
C VAL A 119 5.24 21.24 -20.63
N LYS A 120 3.99 21.01 -21.06
CA LYS A 120 3.51 21.42 -22.39
C LYS A 120 3.60 22.93 -22.62
N GLY A 121 3.37 23.72 -21.58
CA GLY A 121 3.45 25.19 -21.66
C GLY A 121 4.87 25.74 -21.73
N GLU A 122 5.84 25.00 -21.15
CA GLU A 122 7.20 25.49 -20.94
C GLU A 122 8.23 24.89 -21.93
N PHE A 123 8.02 23.64 -22.40
CA PHE A 123 9.00 22.90 -23.18
C PHE A 123 8.49 22.54 -24.58
N SER A 124 9.38 22.65 -25.56
CA SER A 124 9.05 22.37 -26.96
C SER A 124 10.11 21.57 -27.72
N SER A 125 11.25 21.27 -27.10
CA SER A 125 12.39 20.63 -27.74
C SER A 125 12.83 19.38 -26.98
N TYR A 126 13.29 18.34 -27.69
CA TYR A 126 13.94 17.19 -27.10
C TYR A 126 15.15 17.52 -26.21
N LYS A 127 15.76 18.70 -26.42
CA LYS A 127 16.91 19.19 -25.63
C LYS A 127 16.50 19.56 -24.20
N ASP A 128 15.22 19.78 -23.95
CA ASP A 128 14.67 20.11 -22.64
C ASP A 128 14.45 18.83 -21.79
N LEU A 129 14.61 17.66 -22.41
CA LEU A 129 14.40 16.35 -21.78
C LEU A 129 15.75 15.59 -21.62
N PRO A 130 15.91 14.67 -20.65
CA PRO A 130 14.90 14.24 -19.66
C PRO A 130 14.64 15.30 -18.59
N LEU A 131 13.41 15.35 -18.11
CA LEU A 131 13.00 16.20 -16.98
C LEU A 131 12.34 15.36 -15.90
N SER A 132 12.72 15.55 -14.64
CA SER A 132 12.04 14.99 -13.48
C SER A 132 11.72 16.09 -12.49
N ILE A 133 10.44 16.24 -12.17
CA ILE A 133 9.91 17.26 -11.26
C ILE A 133 8.98 16.63 -10.24
N TYR A 134 8.94 17.18 -9.02
CA TYR A 134 8.14 16.65 -7.94
C TYR A 134 7.49 17.74 -7.10
N GLN A 135 6.50 17.36 -6.31
CA GLN A 135 5.94 18.18 -5.24
C GLN A 135 5.71 17.35 -3.99
N ILE A 136 5.59 18.02 -2.85
CA ILE A 136 5.04 17.48 -1.61
C ILE A 136 3.77 18.26 -1.33
N GLN A 137 2.61 17.59 -1.47
CA GLN A 137 1.31 18.27 -1.49
C GLN A 137 0.22 17.40 -0.88
N THR A 138 -0.75 18.03 -0.25
CA THR A 138 -1.97 17.40 0.22
C THR A 138 -2.78 16.82 -0.94
N LYS A 139 -3.26 15.59 -0.76
CA LYS A 139 -4.14 14.87 -1.68
C LYS A 139 -5.47 14.57 -0.98
N PHE A 140 -6.51 14.44 -1.80
CA PHE A 140 -7.87 14.22 -1.33
C PHE A 140 -8.50 13.06 -2.08
N ARG A 141 -9.03 12.08 -1.33
CA ARG A 141 -9.79 10.96 -1.89
C ARG A 141 -11.00 10.73 -0.99
N ASP A 142 -12.21 10.66 -1.55
CA ASP A 142 -13.43 10.41 -0.77
C ASP A 142 -13.52 8.92 -0.42
N GLU A 143 -12.57 8.48 0.38
CA GLU A 143 -12.46 7.12 0.85
C GLU A 143 -13.73 6.69 1.57
N PRO A 144 -14.46 5.66 1.09
CA PRO A 144 -15.74 5.26 1.68
C PRO A 144 -15.60 4.68 3.09
N ARG A 145 -14.44 4.05 3.39
CA ARG A 145 -14.16 3.40 4.67
C ARG A 145 -12.79 3.79 5.20
N PRO A 146 -12.58 5.05 5.62
CA PRO A 146 -11.32 5.45 6.24
C PRO A 146 -11.12 4.70 7.55
N ARG A 147 -9.94 4.13 7.72
CA ARG A 147 -9.59 3.26 8.85
C ARG A 147 -8.10 3.34 9.15
N SER A 148 -7.69 2.69 10.24
CA SER A 148 -6.27 2.59 10.62
C SER A 148 -5.58 3.95 10.80
N GLY A 149 -6.32 4.95 11.31
CA GLY A 149 -5.79 6.28 11.58
C GLY A 149 -5.32 7.01 10.32
N ILE A 150 -4.04 7.40 10.30
CA ILE A 150 -3.42 8.12 9.17
C ILE A 150 -2.88 7.20 8.07
N ILE A 151 -3.07 5.88 8.17
CA ILE A 151 -2.68 4.94 7.11
C ILE A 151 -3.61 5.11 5.90
N ARG A 152 -4.93 5.20 6.15
CA ARG A 152 -5.95 5.32 5.09
C ARG A 152 -6.97 6.40 5.44
N GLY A 153 -6.68 7.61 4.98
CA GLY A 153 -7.49 8.79 5.23
C GLY A 153 -8.07 9.40 3.95
N ARG A 154 -8.93 10.42 4.14
CA ARG A 154 -9.51 11.22 3.05
C ARG A 154 -8.63 12.39 2.64
N GLU A 155 -7.81 12.85 3.57
CA GLU A 155 -6.82 13.91 3.40
C GLU A 155 -5.46 13.39 3.87
N PHE A 156 -4.46 13.41 3.00
CA PHE A 156 -3.12 12.92 3.29
C PHE A 156 -2.08 13.66 2.46
N VAL A 157 -0.82 13.58 2.87
CA VAL A 157 0.27 14.22 2.13
C VAL A 157 1.07 13.18 1.36
N MET A 158 1.29 13.48 0.10
CA MET A 158 2.08 12.67 -0.83
C MET A 158 3.22 13.50 -1.42
N LYS A 159 4.41 12.91 -1.53
CA LYS A 159 5.39 13.33 -2.50
C LYS A 159 5.03 12.64 -3.81
N ASP A 160 4.65 13.38 -4.80
CA ASP A 160 4.42 12.89 -6.15
C ASP A 160 5.42 13.52 -7.12
N SER A 161 6.08 12.66 -7.89
CA SER A 161 7.10 13.03 -8.87
C SER A 161 6.70 12.48 -10.24
N TYR A 162 7.12 13.19 -11.29
CA TYR A 162 6.84 12.83 -12.66
C TYR A 162 8.08 13.00 -13.50
N SER A 163 8.38 11.99 -14.33
CA SER A 163 9.41 12.11 -15.35
C SER A 163 8.81 12.30 -16.74
N PHE A 164 9.53 13.02 -17.57
CA PHE A 164 9.20 13.32 -18.96
C PHE A 164 10.43 12.98 -19.79
N ASP A 165 10.25 12.05 -20.73
CA ASP A 165 11.34 11.46 -21.50
C ASP A 165 10.96 11.42 -22.99
N ILE A 166 11.95 11.45 -23.87
CA ILE A 166 11.70 11.47 -25.33
C ILE A 166 11.25 10.10 -25.86
N ASP A 167 11.70 9.02 -25.21
CA ASP A 167 11.44 7.64 -25.60
C ASP A 167 11.39 6.68 -24.40
N ASP A 168 11.10 5.42 -24.68
CA ASP A 168 10.94 4.40 -23.65
C ASP A 168 12.27 4.03 -22.95
N ALA A 169 13.41 4.21 -23.63
CA ALA A 169 14.72 4.00 -23.01
C ALA A 169 15.02 5.11 -21.98
N GLY A 170 14.68 6.36 -22.29
CA GLY A 170 14.74 7.48 -21.35
C GLY A 170 13.82 7.24 -20.15
N LEU A 171 12.58 6.80 -20.40
CA LEU A 171 11.63 6.45 -19.34
C LEU A 171 12.18 5.37 -18.40
N GLU A 172 12.78 4.30 -18.95
CA GLU A 172 13.39 3.26 -18.09
C GLU A 172 14.54 3.83 -17.26
N ALA A 173 15.39 4.69 -17.81
CA ALA A 173 16.48 5.34 -17.07
C ALA A 173 15.93 6.24 -15.95
N SER A 174 14.90 7.03 -16.21
CA SER A 174 14.22 7.86 -15.21
C SER A 174 13.54 7.03 -14.13
N TYR A 175 12.92 5.90 -14.51
CA TYR A 175 12.31 4.95 -13.59
C TYR A 175 13.34 4.35 -12.62
N GLN A 176 14.46 3.89 -13.12
CA GLN A 176 15.52 3.32 -12.27
C GLN A 176 16.11 4.38 -11.32
N ARG A 177 16.29 5.61 -11.76
CA ARG A 177 16.75 6.71 -10.91
C ARG A 177 15.79 7.00 -9.75
N HIS A 178 14.47 7.00 -10.01
CA HIS A 178 13.46 7.15 -8.96
C HIS A 178 13.45 5.96 -8.01
N ARG A 179 13.57 4.74 -8.55
CA ARG A 179 13.64 3.51 -7.76
C ARG A 179 14.81 3.53 -6.77
N GLU A 180 16.00 3.91 -7.23
CA GLU A 180 17.20 4.05 -6.39
C GLU A 180 17.02 5.13 -5.31
N ALA A 181 16.47 6.28 -5.67
CA ALA A 181 16.18 7.36 -4.73
C ALA A 181 15.19 6.90 -3.64
N TYR A 182 14.16 6.12 -3.99
CA TYR A 182 13.19 5.56 -3.04
C TYR A 182 13.83 4.56 -2.08
N ILE A 183 14.66 3.65 -2.59
CA ILE A 183 15.42 2.69 -1.77
C ILE A 183 16.26 3.45 -0.74
N LYS A 184 16.97 4.49 -1.17
CA LYS A 184 17.78 5.34 -0.28
C LYS A 184 16.90 6.03 0.77
N THR A 185 15.81 6.63 0.35
CA THR A 185 14.87 7.36 1.24
C THR A 185 14.31 6.43 2.33
N PHE A 186 13.76 5.28 1.94
CA PHE A 186 13.14 4.36 2.91
C PHE A 186 14.17 3.75 3.87
N ASN A 187 15.40 3.48 3.40
CA ASN A 187 16.49 3.05 4.29
C ASN A 187 16.85 4.15 5.31
N ARG A 188 16.94 5.42 4.91
CA ARG A 188 17.19 6.55 5.81
C ARG A 188 16.05 6.73 6.81
N LEU A 189 14.82 6.47 6.41
CA LEU A 189 13.65 6.50 7.30
C LEU A 189 13.63 5.32 8.30
N GLY A 190 14.55 4.35 8.17
CA GLY A 190 14.62 3.16 9.02
C GLY A 190 13.52 2.13 8.74
N LEU A 191 12.85 2.23 7.59
CA LEU A 191 11.80 1.30 7.19
C LEU A 191 12.39 0.01 6.61
N LYS A 192 11.83 -1.12 7.02
CA LYS A 192 11.98 -2.40 6.32
C LYS A 192 10.92 -2.45 5.23
N PHE A 193 11.30 -2.86 4.02
CA PHE A 193 10.37 -2.93 2.90
C PHE A 193 10.75 -4.01 1.89
N ASN A 194 9.76 -4.48 1.15
CA ASN A 194 9.91 -5.29 -0.05
C ASN A 194 9.45 -4.48 -1.27
N ILE A 195 10.13 -4.67 -2.40
CA ILE A 195 9.72 -4.09 -3.67
C ILE A 195 8.99 -5.19 -4.43
N VAL A 196 7.73 -4.97 -4.76
CA VAL A 196 6.86 -5.96 -5.37
C VAL A 196 6.36 -5.50 -6.73
N SER A 197 6.28 -6.42 -7.69
CA SER A 197 5.60 -6.15 -8.96
C SER A 197 4.12 -5.93 -8.70
N ALA A 198 3.54 -4.90 -9.33
CA ALA A 198 2.16 -4.50 -9.16
C ALA A 198 1.45 -4.30 -10.50
N MET A 199 0.12 -4.29 -10.47
CA MET A 199 -0.70 -3.93 -11.62
C MET A 199 -0.90 -2.41 -11.66
N SER A 200 -0.75 -1.81 -12.83
CA SER A 200 -0.87 -0.34 -12.97
C SER A 200 -2.31 0.19 -12.84
N GLY A 201 -3.31 -0.67 -12.95
CA GLY A 201 -4.72 -0.31 -12.78
C GLY A 201 -5.18 0.88 -13.62
N ALA A 202 -6.01 1.75 -13.05
CA ALA A 202 -6.52 2.96 -13.70
C ALA A 202 -5.44 3.99 -14.06
N MET A 203 -4.27 3.94 -13.44
CA MET A 203 -3.14 4.80 -13.79
C MET A 203 -2.66 4.50 -15.21
N GLY A 204 -2.74 3.25 -15.64
CA GLY A 204 -2.24 2.77 -16.93
C GLY A 204 -0.72 2.61 -16.95
N GLY A 205 -0.19 2.20 -18.09
CA GLY A 205 1.24 1.97 -18.27
C GLY A 205 1.62 0.48 -18.31
N SER A 206 2.89 0.22 -18.57
CA SER A 206 3.40 -1.12 -18.87
C SER A 206 4.10 -1.80 -17.68
N LYS A 207 4.48 -1.04 -16.65
CA LYS A 207 5.25 -1.55 -15.50
C LYS A 207 4.94 -0.72 -14.27
N SER A 208 4.77 -1.39 -13.14
CA SER A 208 4.68 -0.73 -11.85
C SER A 208 5.28 -1.59 -10.74
N GLU A 209 5.85 -0.93 -9.73
CA GLU A 209 6.39 -1.55 -8.53
C GLU A 209 5.91 -0.80 -7.29
N GLU A 210 5.49 -1.53 -6.28
CA GLU A 210 5.15 -1.00 -4.96
C GLU A 210 6.26 -1.27 -3.95
N PHE A 211 6.46 -0.30 -3.06
CA PHE A 211 7.30 -0.43 -1.87
C PHE A 211 6.39 -0.74 -0.70
N LEU A 212 6.43 -1.97 -0.23
CA LEU A 212 5.57 -2.50 0.82
C LEU A 212 6.34 -2.69 2.11
N ALA A 213 5.93 -2.00 3.16
CA ALA A 213 6.47 -2.15 4.51
C ALA A 213 5.75 -3.32 5.22
N PRO A 214 6.42 -4.48 5.49
CA PRO A 214 5.81 -5.60 6.16
C PRO A 214 5.17 -5.19 7.49
N CYS A 215 3.89 -5.53 7.66
CA CYS A 215 3.10 -5.18 8.82
C CYS A 215 1.89 -6.12 8.94
N PRO A 216 1.72 -6.87 10.05
CA PRO A 216 0.61 -7.81 10.22
C PRO A 216 -0.78 -7.15 10.12
N THR A 217 -0.87 -5.86 10.44
CA THR A 217 -2.09 -5.05 10.36
C THR A 217 -2.20 -4.28 9.03
N GLY A 218 -1.25 -4.48 8.11
CA GLY A 218 -1.25 -3.86 6.79
C GLY A 218 -2.49 -4.23 5.95
N GLU A 219 -2.87 -3.36 5.01
CA GLU A 219 -4.05 -3.58 4.17
C GLU A 219 -3.74 -4.37 2.89
N ASP A 220 -2.50 -4.28 2.42
CA ASP A 220 -2.05 -4.91 1.19
C ASP A 220 -1.53 -6.32 1.48
N THR A 221 -1.83 -7.24 0.57
CA THR A 221 -1.37 -8.62 0.64
C THR A 221 -0.43 -8.88 -0.54
N TYR A 222 0.72 -9.44 -0.26
CA TYR A 222 1.71 -9.75 -1.29
C TYR A 222 2.30 -11.14 -1.10
N VAL A 223 2.83 -11.65 -2.21
CA VAL A 223 3.50 -12.94 -2.30
C VAL A 223 5.00 -12.72 -2.22
N LEU A 224 5.68 -13.54 -1.42
CA LEU A 224 7.13 -13.53 -1.28
C LEU A 224 7.70 -14.95 -1.45
N CYS A 225 8.74 -15.08 -2.25
CA CYS A 225 9.58 -16.27 -2.29
C CYS A 225 10.86 -16.03 -1.50
N GLU A 226 10.99 -16.63 -0.34
CA GLU A 226 12.18 -16.46 0.52
C GLU A 226 13.48 -16.99 -0.11
N LYS A 227 13.38 -17.91 -1.08
CA LYS A 227 14.54 -18.50 -1.74
C LYS A 227 15.17 -17.60 -2.81
N CYS A 228 14.36 -17.01 -3.71
CA CYS A 228 14.88 -16.24 -4.84
C CYS A 228 14.60 -14.74 -4.74
N GLY A 229 13.85 -14.29 -3.71
CA GLY A 229 13.48 -12.89 -3.51
C GLY A 229 12.37 -12.40 -4.46
N PHE A 230 11.72 -13.29 -5.23
CA PHE A 230 10.55 -12.90 -6.02
C PHE A 230 9.46 -12.36 -5.09
N ALA A 231 8.92 -11.19 -5.43
CA ALA A 231 7.80 -10.60 -4.72
C ALA A 231 6.83 -9.92 -5.69
N ALA A 232 5.54 -10.10 -5.44
CA ALA A 232 4.47 -9.52 -6.26
C ALA A 232 3.21 -9.32 -5.41
N ASN A 233 2.39 -8.32 -5.76
CA ASN A 233 1.01 -8.28 -5.26
C ASN A 233 0.27 -9.53 -5.71
N VAL A 234 -0.71 -9.98 -4.94
CA VAL A 234 -1.49 -11.16 -5.29
C VAL A 234 -2.13 -11.03 -6.66
N GLU A 235 -2.58 -9.82 -7.04
CA GLU A 235 -3.17 -9.55 -8.35
C GLU A 235 -2.16 -9.67 -9.51
N ALA A 236 -0.88 -9.38 -9.25
CA ALA A 236 0.19 -9.39 -10.25
C ALA A 236 0.96 -10.72 -10.31
N MET A 237 0.66 -11.66 -9.42
CA MET A 237 1.32 -12.97 -9.44
C MET A 237 0.88 -13.79 -10.65
N VAL A 238 1.84 -14.24 -11.45
CA VAL A 238 1.61 -15.15 -12.59
C VAL A 238 1.67 -16.59 -12.12
N THR A 239 0.65 -17.37 -12.48
CA THR A 239 0.56 -18.79 -12.13
C THR A 239 1.40 -19.63 -13.07
N LYS A 240 2.38 -20.35 -12.53
CA LYS A 240 3.17 -21.32 -13.29
C LYS A 240 2.55 -22.70 -13.20
N VAL A 241 2.21 -23.27 -14.34
CA VAL A 241 1.65 -24.62 -14.45
C VAL A 241 2.40 -25.44 -15.49
N ALA A 242 2.55 -26.73 -15.22
CA ALA A 242 3.08 -27.66 -16.20
C ALA A 242 1.98 -28.08 -17.18
N PRO A 243 2.30 -28.38 -18.45
CA PRO A 243 1.36 -29.00 -19.38
C PRO A 243 0.79 -30.31 -18.82
N TYR A 244 -0.47 -30.61 -19.15
CA TYR A 244 -1.06 -31.88 -18.77
C TYR A 244 -0.37 -33.05 -19.52
N THR A 245 0.09 -34.03 -18.76
CA THR A 245 0.80 -35.21 -19.28
C THR A 245 0.09 -36.53 -18.92
N GLY A 246 -1.13 -36.45 -18.36
CA GLY A 246 -1.92 -37.62 -17.99
C GLY A 246 -2.52 -38.35 -19.17
N GLU A 247 -3.13 -39.50 -18.89
CA GLU A 247 -3.84 -40.27 -19.91
C GLU A 247 -5.09 -39.52 -20.42
N VAL A 248 -5.48 -39.81 -21.68
CA VAL A 248 -6.72 -39.26 -22.25
C VAL A 248 -7.91 -39.90 -21.55
N PRO A 249 -8.73 -39.16 -20.83
CA PRO A 249 -9.86 -39.73 -20.12
C PRO A 249 -10.97 -40.21 -21.07
N PRO A 250 -11.86 -41.11 -20.64
CA PRO A 250 -13.04 -41.50 -21.41
C PRO A 250 -13.93 -40.28 -21.70
N ALA A 251 -14.96 -40.46 -22.54
CA ALA A 251 -15.98 -39.43 -22.74
C ALA A 251 -16.60 -39.00 -21.38
N PHE A 252 -16.98 -37.74 -21.25
CA PHE A 252 -17.60 -37.30 -20.01
C PHE A 252 -18.92 -38.02 -19.74
N GLU A 253 -19.20 -38.26 -18.49
CA GLU A 253 -20.37 -39.00 -18.02
C GLU A 253 -21.14 -38.14 -17.02
N ILE A 254 -22.45 -37.97 -17.28
CA ILE A 254 -23.36 -37.30 -16.35
C ILE A 254 -23.85 -38.31 -15.30
N PHE A 255 -23.91 -37.91 -14.05
CA PHE A 255 -24.38 -38.74 -12.95
C PHE A 255 -25.31 -37.97 -12.01
N ASP A 256 -26.22 -38.69 -11.35
CA ASP A 256 -27.11 -38.13 -10.36
C ASP A 256 -26.31 -37.78 -9.07
N SER A 257 -26.52 -36.54 -8.62
CA SER A 257 -25.85 -35.96 -7.45
C SER A 257 -26.85 -35.08 -6.65
N PRO A 258 -27.84 -35.70 -6.03
CA PRO A 258 -28.91 -35.00 -5.35
C PRO A 258 -28.35 -34.24 -4.12
N ASN A 259 -28.82 -32.97 -3.96
CA ASN A 259 -28.47 -32.09 -2.84
C ASN A 259 -26.94 -31.82 -2.70
N THR A 260 -26.20 -31.72 -3.80
CA THR A 260 -24.76 -31.46 -3.79
C THR A 260 -24.40 -30.15 -4.53
N PRO A 261 -24.89 -28.99 -4.08
CA PRO A 261 -24.60 -27.71 -4.75
C PRO A 261 -23.24 -27.10 -4.38
N THR A 262 -22.49 -27.75 -3.45
CA THR A 262 -21.17 -27.28 -3.00
C THR A 262 -20.07 -28.28 -3.37
N ILE A 263 -18.82 -27.79 -3.47
CA ILE A 263 -17.65 -28.62 -3.76
C ILE A 263 -17.50 -29.75 -2.72
N ASP A 264 -17.61 -29.44 -1.43
CA ASP A 264 -17.44 -30.42 -0.37
C ASP A 264 -18.46 -31.55 -0.47
N SER A 265 -19.75 -31.21 -0.65
CA SER A 265 -20.81 -32.19 -0.83
C SER A 265 -20.65 -33.02 -2.12
N LEU A 266 -20.12 -32.43 -3.18
CA LEU A 266 -19.82 -33.12 -4.42
C LEU A 266 -18.66 -34.12 -4.23
N VAL A 267 -17.57 -33.71 -3.57
CA VAL A 267 -16.41 -34.56 -3.27
C VAL A 267 -16.83 -35.76 -2.41
N GLU A 268 -17.59 -35.54 -1.35
CA GLU A 268 -18.12 -36.62 -0.49
C GLU A 268 -18.95 -37.61 -1.28
N LEU A 269 -19.88 -37.13 -2.11
CA LEU A 269 -20.73 -38.00 -2.94
C LEU A 269 -19.92 -38.81 -3.95
N VAL A 270 -18.97 -38.17 -4.65
CA VAL A 270 -18.15 -38.86 -5.67
C VAL A 270 -17.28 -39.93 -5.04
N ASN A 271 -16.63 -39.63 -3.91
CA ASN A 271 -15.81 -40.60 -3.18
C ASN A 271 -16.65 -41.81 -2.72
N ALA A 272 -17.84 -41.55 -2.18
CA ALA A 272 -18.75 -42.62 -1.74
C ALA A 272 -19.32 -43.43 -2.91
N LYS A 273 -19.71 -42.75 -4.00
CA LYS A 273 -20.41 -43.40 -5.14
C LYS A 273 -19.48 -44.19 -6.03
N PHE A 274 -18.26 -43.70 -6.26
CA PHE A 274 -17.33 -44.28 -7.23
C PHE A 274 -16.10 -44.94 -6.61
N GLY A 275 -15.96 -44.90 -5.26
CA GLY A 275 -14.83 -45.48 -4.57
C GLY A 275 -13.50 -44.75 -4.93
N GLN A 276 -13.57 -43.43 -5.18
CA GLN A 276 -12.43 -42.59 -5.53
C GLN A 276 -11.93 -41.83 -4.28
N GLU A 277 -10.74 -41.27 -4.37
CA GLU A 277 -10.16 -40.39 -3.34
C GLU A 277 -9.89 -39.01 -3.97
N ILE A 278 -10.96 -38.37 -4.50
CA ILE A 278 -10.84 -37.02 -5.05
C ILE A 278 -10.88 -35.97 -3.94
N THR A 279 -10.35 -34.79 -4.28
CA THR A 279 -10.37 -33.57 -3.47
C THR A 279 -11.06 -32.44 -4.21
N GLY A 280 -11.21 -31.29 -3.61
CA GLY A 280 -11.68 -30.08 -4.29
C GLY A 280 -10.84 -29.72 -5.52
N ALA A 281 -9.54 -30.01 -5.51
CA ALA A 281 -8.64 -29.74 -6.63
C ALA A 281 -8.96 -30.53 -7.92
N ASP A 282 -9.69 -31.65 -7.80
CA ASP A 282 -10.13 -32.49 -8.93
C ASP A 282 -11.48 -32.02 -9.51
N THR A 283 -12.09 -31.01 -8.91
CA THR A 283 -13.36 -30.42 -9.35
C THR A 283 -13.16 -29.06 -10.00
N LEU A 284 -14.12 -28.65 -10.83
CA LEU A 284 -14.08 -27.38 -11.56
C LEU A 284 -15.24 -26.49 -11.14
N LYS A 285 -14.94 -25.34 -10.57
CA LYS A 285 -15.90 -24.27 -10.32
C LYS A 285 -16.13 -23.45 -11.58
N ASN A 286 -17.38 -23.19 -11.89
CA ASN A 286 -17.80 -22.24 -12.90
C ASN A 286 -18.39 -21.02 -12.19
N VAL A 287 -17.64 -19.95 -12.11
CA VAL A 287 -18.09 -18.72 -11.46
C VAL A 287 -18.62 -17.77 -12.52
N LEU A 288 -19.90 -17.46 -12.41
CA LEU A 288 -20.57 -16.56 -13.35
C LEU A 288 -20.43 -15.12 -12.89
N LEU A 289 -19.99 -14.26 -13.81
CA LEU A 289 -19.77 -12.84 -13.58
C LEU A 289 -20.49 -12.01 -14.62
N MET A 290 -20.89 -10.80 -14.22
CA MET A 290 -21.28 -9.74 -15.14
C MET A 290 -20.09 -8.81 -15.36
N ALA A 291 -19.62 -8.71 -16.59
CA ALA A 291 -18.55 -7.83 -17.04
C ALA A 291 -19.16 -6.79 -18.00
N ASP A 292 -19.25 -5.53 -17.58
CA ASP A 292 -19.91 -4.44 -18.34
C ASP A 292 -21.29 -4.83 -18.90
N GLY A 293 -22.10 -5.48 -18.06
CA GLY A 293 -23.44 -5.93 -18.43
C GLY A 293 -23.51 -7.21 -19.30
N LYS A 294 -22.38 -7.85 -19.61
CA LYS A 294 -22.30 -9.12 -20.36
C LYS A 294 -21.98 -10.28 -19.42
N ALA A 295 -22.63 -11.40 -19.64
CA ALA A 295 -22.36 -12.61 -18.87
C ALA A 295 -21.06 -13.28 -19.32
N ILE A 296 -20.19 -13.59 -18.37
CA ILE A 296 -18.99 -14.40 -18.58
C ILE A 296 -18.93 -15.52 -17.53
N SER A 297 -18.26 -16.61 -17.86
CA SER A 297 -17.93 -17.68 -16.93
C SER A 297 -16.42 -17.73 -16.72
N VAL A 298 -15.99 -17.78 -15.47
CA VAL A 298 -14.58 -17.91 -15.09
C VAL A 298 -14.38 -19.24 -14.39
N LEU A 299 -13.54 -20.08 -14.96
CA LEU A 299 -13.25 -21.43 -14.48
C LEU A 299 -12.04 -21.42 -13.55
N VAL A 300 -12.20 -22.00 -12.35
CA VAL A 300 -11.10 -22.20 -11.41
C VAL A 300 -11.17 -23.61 -10.81
N PRO A 301 -10.06 -24.20 -10.34
CA PRO A 301 -10.11 -25.45 -9.55
C PRO A 301 -11.03 -25.29 -8.35
N GLY A 302 -11.75 -26.36 -7.99
CA GLY A 302 -12.77 -26.29 -6.95
C GLY A 302 -12.23 -26.04 -5.54
N ASP A 303 -10.96 -26.28 -5.31
CA ASP A 303 -10.26 -25.94 -4.06
C ASP A 303 -9.87 -24.45 -3.94
N ARG A 304 -10.16 -23.63 -4.98
CA ARG A 304 -9.84 -22.20 -5.06
C ARG A 304 -11.08 -21.33 -5.13
N GLU A 305 -11.01 -20.12 -4.57
CA GLU A 305 -12.00 -19.09 -4.81
C GLU A 305 -11.57 -18.19 -5.99
N VAL A 306 -12.54 -17.57 -6.65
CA VAL A 306 -12.27 -16.56 -7.67
C VAL A 306 -11.93 -15.26 -6.97
N ASP A 307 -10.79 -14.69 -7.32
CA ASP A 307 -10.40 -13.34 -6.92
C ASP A 307 -10.83 -12.33 -7.99
N LEU A 308 -11.87 -11.55 -7.70
CA LEU A 308 -12.42 -10.58 -8.64
C LEU A 308 -11.41 -9.49 -9.03
N LYS A 309 -10.47 -9.16 -8.15
CA LYS A 309 -9.44 -8.17 -8.45
C LYS A 309 -8.44 -8.73 -9.47
N ARG A 310 -8.01 -9.99 -9.28
CA ARG A 310 -7.17 -10.68 -10.26
C ARG A 310 -7.85 -10.79 -11.62
N VAL A 311 -9.11 -11.21 -11.63
CA VAL A 311 -9.92 -11.28 -12.88
C VAL A 311 -9.99 -9.91 -13.54
N GLY A 312 -10.38 -8.87 -12.81
CA GLY A 312 -10.50 -7.50 -13.32
C GLY A 312 -9.17 -6.93 -13.85
N ALA A 313 -8.06 -7.22 -13.17
CA ALA A 313 -6.72 -6.80 -13.59
C ALA A 313 -6.28 -7.48 -14.90
N ASN A 314 -6.77 -8.68 -15.20
CA ASN A 314 -6.38 -9.49 -16.35
C ASN A 314 -7.41 -9.48 -17.50
N LEU A 315 -8.61 -8.92 -17.31
CA LEU A 315 -9.60 -8.71 -18.35
C LEU A 315 -9.50 -7.28 -18.92
N ALA A 316 -8.77 -7.13 -20.01
CA ALA A 316 -8.55 -5.82 -20.62
C ALA A 316 -9.87 -5.14 -21.03
N GLY A 317 -10.05 -3.88 -20.61
CA GLY A 317 -11.18 -3.03 -21.02
C GLY A 317 -12.47 -3.19 -20.21
N VAL A 318 -12.52 -4.12 -19.25
CA VAL A 318 -13.68 -4.28 -18.35
C VAL A 318 -13.63 -3.19 -17.26
N GLN A 319 -14.74 -2.45 -17.13
CA GLN A 319 -14.88 -1.37 -16.15
C GLN A 319 -15.64 -1.81 -14.90
N GLU A 320 -16.69 -2.61 -15.09
CA GLU A 320 -17.52 -3.14 -14.01
C GLU A 320 -17.51 -4.66 -14.02
N LEU A 321 -17.14 -5.27 -12.90
CA LEU A 321 -17.12 -6.71 -12.72
C LEU A 321 -17.80 -7.07 -11.40
N ARG A 322 -18.84 -7.92 -11.47
CA ARG A 322 -19.54 -8.41 -10.28
C ARG A 322 -19.97 -9.88 -10.45
N LEU A 323 -20.23 -10.53 -9.33
CA LEU A 323 -20.84 -11.87 -9.33
C LEU A 323 -22.27 -11.81 -9.88
N PHE A 324 -22.74 -12.94 -10.44
CA PHE A 324 -24.16 -13.11 -10.77
C PHE A 324 -25.00 -13.02 -9.51
N GLU A 325 -26.13 -12.31 -9.65
CA GLU A 325 -27.21 -12.27 -8.68
C GLU A 325 -28.40 -13.16 -9.14
N ASP A 326 -29.36 -13.38 -8.29
CA ASP A 326 -30.50 -14.25 -8.63
C ASP A 326 -31.29 -13.72 -9.85
N GLU A 327 -31.32 -12.41 -10.04
CA GLU A 327 -31.95 -11.75 -11.20
C GLU A 327 -31.21 -12.05 -12.51
N ASP A 328 -29.89 -12.24 -12.46
CA ASP A 328 -29.10 -12.60 -13.63
C ASP A 328 -29.35 -14.07 -14.01
N PHE A 329 -29.42 -14.99 -13.04
CA PHE A 329 -29.80 -16.38 -13.30
C PHE A 329 -31.17 -16.51 -14.00
N ALA A 330 -32.12 -15.62 -13.65
CA ALA A 330 -33.43 -15.60 -14.28
C ALA A 330 -33.38 -15.31 -15.81
N LYS A 331 -32.34 -14.61 -16.29
CA LYS A 331 -32.14 -14.29 -17.71
C LYS A 331 -31.50 -15.46 -18.49
N TYR A 332 -30.89 -16.41 -17.75
CA TYR A 332 -30.19 -17.58 -18.34
C TYR A 332 -30.75 -18.89 -17.76
N PRO A 333 -31.98 -19.29 -18.17
CA PRO A 333 -32.68 -20.46 -17.59
C PRO A 333 -31.97 -21.81 -17.80
N GLY A 334 -30.95 -21.86 -18.68
CA GLY A 334 -30.09 -23.04 -18.85
C GLY A 334 -28.98 -23.15 -17.80
N LEU A 335 -28.83 -22.16 -16.88
CA LEU A 335 -27.84 -22.18 -15.80
C LEU A 335 -28.52 -22.49 -14.47
N VAL A 336 -28.10 -23.54 -13.81
CA VAL A 336 -28.62 -23.93 -12.50
C VAL A 336 -27.59 -23.66 -11.43
N LYS A 337 -27.89 -22.69 -10.54
CA LYS A 337 -27.01 -22.32 -9.43
C LYS A 337 -26.60 -23.56 -8.61
N GLY A 338 -25.30 -23.73 -8.41
CA GLY A 338 -24.72 -24.92 -7.75
C GLY A 338 -24.45 -26.10 -8.68
N TYR A 339 -24.91 -26.08 -9.96
CA TYR A 339 -24.75 -27.16 -10.92
C TYR A 339 -24.28 -26.67 -12.31
N VAL A 340 -23.66 -25.50 -12.38
CA VAL A 340 -23.17 -24.94 -13.64
C VAL A 340 -21.93 -25.68 -14.13
N GLY A 341 -21.91 -26.02 -15.41
CA GLY A 341 -20.78 -26.63 -16.12
C GLY A 341 -20.40 -25.86 -17.38
N PRO A 342 -19.16 -25.98 -17.89
CA PRO A 342 -18.69 -25.20 -19.03
C PRO A 342 -19.18 -25.74 -20.39
N GLN A 343 -19.65 -26.99 -20.47
CA GLN A 343 -19.89 -27.71 -21.69
C GLN A 343 -21.01 -27.13 -22.57
N ASP A 344 -21.91 -26.32 -22.03
CA ASP A 344 -23.01 -25.68 -22.75
C ASP A 344 -22.93 -24.15 -22.81
N ALA A 345 -21.86 -23.54 -22.25
CA ALA A 345 -21.73 -22.10 -22.15
C ALA A 345 -21.85 -21.39 -23.50
N ALA A 346 -21.22 -21.93 -24.54
CA ALA A 346 -21.29 -21.38 -25.90
C ALA A 346 -22.72 -21.36 -26.45
N LYS A 347 -23.56 -22.36 -26.15
CA LYS A 347 -24.97 -22.42 -26.55
C LYS A 347 -25.81 -21.33 -25.87
N LEU A 348 -25.39 -20.90 -24.69
CA LEU A 348 -26.05 -19.88 -23.90
C LEU A 348 -25.50 -18.47 -24.18
N GLY A 349 -24.53 -18.32 -25.11
CA GLY A 349 -23.90 -17.06 -25.46
C GLY A 349 -23.00 -16.49 -24.36
N ILE A 350 -22.45 -17.36 -23.49
CA ILE A 350 -21.57 -17.00 -22.38
C ILE A 350 -20.12 -17.22 -22.80
N THR A 351 -19.31 -16.15 -22.69
CA THR A 351 -17.88 -16.26 -22.93
C THR A 351 -17.21 -16.93 -21.72
N VAL A 352 -16.39 -17.94 -21.99
CA VAL A 352 -15.69 -18.71 -20.95
C VAL A 352 -14.23 -18.33 -20.90
N TYR A 353 -13.76 -17.96 -19.71
CA TYR A 353 -12.36 -17.77 -19.38
C TYR A 353 -11.92 -18.84 -18.38
N ALA A 354 -10.64 -19.17 -18.35
CA ALA A 354 -10.12 -20.15 -17.41
C ALA A 354 -8.86 -19.65 -16.71
N ASP A 355 -8.72 -20.00 -15.43
CA ASP A 355 -7.45 -19.87 -14.73
C ASP A 355 -6.38 -20.75 -15.42
N PRO A 356 -5.10 -20.33 -15.49
CA PRO A 356 -4.03 -21.11 -16.10
C PRO A 356 -3.90 -22.56 -15.60
N ARG A 357 -4.39 -22.85 -14.39
CA ARG A 357 -4.41 -24.21 -13.83
C ARG A 357 -5.33 -25.17 -14.59
N ILE A 358 -6.27 -24.65 -15.37
CA ILE A 358 -7.18 -25.44 -16.20
C ILE A 358 -6.52 -25.71 -17.55
N VAL A 359 -5.42 -26.45 -17.53
CA VAL A 359 -4.62 -26.73 -18.75
C VAL A 359 -5.38 -27.55 -19.78
N ILE A 360 -5.02 -27.37 -21.07
CA ILE A 360 -5.60 -28.17 -22.17
C ILE A 360 -5.29 -29.65 -21.93
N GLY A 361 -6.30 -30.50 -22.09
CA GLY A 361 -6.24 -31.95 -21.88
C GLY A 361 -6.57 -32.37 -20.44
N SER A 362 -6.54 -31.43 -19.44
CA SER A 362 -6.97 -31.75 -18.08
C SER A 362 -8.47 -32.07 -18.04
N HIS A 363 -8.86 -32.97 -17.14
CA HIS A 363 -10.25 -33.40 -16.99
C HIS A 363 -10.73 -33.16 -15.56
N TRP A 364 -12.01 -32.87 -15.43
CA TRP A 364 -12.61 -32.33 -14.25
C TRP A 364 -13.96 -32.94 -13.92
N ILE A 365 -14.35 -32.84 -12.64
CA ILE A 365 -15.71 -33.08 -12.18
C ILE A 365 -16.36 -31.71 -11.97
N THR A 366 -17.53 -31.49 -12.63
CA THR A 366 -18.20 -30.19 -12.68
C THR A 366 -19.71 -30.34 -12.80
N GLY A 367 -20.47 -29.24 -12.73
CA GLY A 367 -21.90 -29.24 -12.95
C GLY A 367 -22.28 -29.70 -14.35
N ALA A 368 -23.50 -30.24 -14.51
CA ALA A 368 -24.05 -30.68 -15.77
C ALA A 368 -25.15 -29.73 -16.31
N ASN A 369 -25.28 -28.52 -15.81
CA ASN A 369 -26.30 -27.51 -16.11
C ASN A 369 -27.74 -28.00 -15.84
N GLU A 370 -27.90 -29.04 -15.06
CA GLU A 370 -29.17 -29.58 -14.61
C GLU A 370 -29.16 -29.81 -13.10
N ARG A 371 -30.30 -29.50 -12.45
CA ARG A 371 -30.45 -29.69 -11.01
C ARG A 371 -30.15 -31.12 -10.58
N ASP A 372 -29.39 -31.28 -9.51
CA ASP A 372 -29.00 -32.55 -8.92
C ASP A 372 -28.20 -33.47 -9.88
N LYS A 373 -27.48 -32.85 -10.87
CA LYS A 373 -26.59 -33.59 -11.77
C LYS A 373 -25.22 -32.91 -11.90
N HIS A 374 -24.20 -33.73 -11.88
CA HIS A 374 -22.82 -33.38 -12.23
C HIS A 374 -22.28 -34.27 -13.34
N ALA A 375 -21.16 -33.86 -13.94
CA ALA A 375 -20.44 -34.63 -14.94
C ALA A 375 -19.00 -34.88 -14.48
N ARG A 376 -18.46 -36.07 -14.80
CA ARG A 376 -17.05 -36.41 -14.61
C ARG A 376 -16.33 -36.57 -15.93
N TYR A 377 -15.00 -36.47 -15.95
CA TYR A 377 -14.15 -36.54 -17.12
C TYR A 377 -14.39 -35.41 -18.13
N VAL A 378 -14.97 -34.30 -17.72
CA VAL A 378 -15.16 -33.12 -18.58
C VAL A 378 -13.79 -32.53 -18.90
N THR A 379 -13.37 -32.61 -20.15
CA THR A 379 -11.99 -32.37 -20.60
C THR A 379 -11.86 -31.07 -21.35
N HIS A 380 -10.92 -30.22 -20.92
CA HIS A 380 -10.60 -28.97 -21.60
C HIS A 380 -10.01 -29.27 -23.00
N GLY A 381 -10.52 -28.60 -24.00
CA GLY A 381 -10.12 -28.76 -25.41
C GLY A 381 -10.91 -29.86 -26.17
N ARG A 382 -11.64 -30.74 -25.45
CA ARG A 382 -12.53 -31.74 -26.05
C ARG A 382 -14.02 -31.40 -25.81
N ASP A 383 -14.38 -31.15 -24.54
CA ASP A 383 -15.79 -31.00 -24.14
C ASP A 383 -16.17 -29.53 -23.93
N PHE A 384 -15.20 -28.67 -23.73
CA PHE A 384 -15.34 -27.22 -23.69
C PHE A 384 -14.07 -26.53 -24.17
N THR A 385 -14.22 -25.27 -24.59
CA THR A 385 -13.13 -24.39 -24.99
C THR A 385 -13.24 -23.07 -24.21
N VAL A 386 -12.14 -22.34 -24.10
CA VAL A 386 -12.09 -21.05 -23.46
C VAL A 386 -11.64 -19.96 -24.43
N GLU A 387 -12.13 -18.73 -24.23
CA GLU A 387 -11.72 -17.58 -25.03
C GLU A 387 -10.26 -17.24 -24.76
N ALA A 388 -9.88 -17.19 -23.45
CA ALA A 388 -8.51 -16.94 -23.03
C ALA A 388 -8.27 -17.48 -21.60
N PHE A 389 -6.99 -17.64 -21.26
CA PHE A 389 -6.59 -17.82 -19.88
C PHE A 389 -6.47 -16.47 -19.18
N VAL A 390 -6.97 -16.40 -17.95
CA VAL A 390 -6.91 -15.23 -17.08
C VAL A 390 -6.49 -15.66 -15.67
N GLU A 391 -5.61 -14.92 -15.05
CA GLU A 391 -5.27 -15.13 -13.65
C GLU A 391 -6.51 -14.85 -12.79
N ALA A 392 -7.18 -15.88 -12.31
CA ALA A 392 -8.49 -15.78 -11.68
C ALA A 392 -8.59 -16.40 -10.29
N ALA A 393 -7.87 -17.49 -10.06
CA ALA A 393 -7.92 -18.16 -8.76
C ALA A 393 -7.12 -17.41 -7.71
N GLU A 394 -7.61 -17.42 -6.46
CA GLU A 394 -6.87 -16.92 -5.32
C GLU A 394 -5.47 -17.55 -5.24
N VAL A 395 -4.50 -16.76 -4.82
CA VAL A 395 -3.15 -17.24 -4.51
C VAL A 395 -3.12 -17.73 -3.07
N LYS A 396 -2.53 -18.90 -2.85
CA LYS A 396 -2.37 -19.49 -1.52
C LYS A 396 -0.91 -19.61 -1.13
N ALA A 397 -0.63 -19.54 0.15
CA ALA A 397 0.66 -19.93 0.69
C ALA A 397 0.96 -21.37 0.29
N GLY A 398 2.18 -21.63 -0.18
CA GLY A 398 2.56 -22.93 -0.73
C GLY A 398 2.44 -23.04 -2.26
N ASP A 399 1.81 -22.07 -2.95
CA ASP A 399 1.81 -22.04 -4.42
C ASP A 399 3.25 -21.95 -4.95
N PRO A 400 3.55 -22.54 -6.12
CA PRO A 400 4.90 -22.50 -6.67
C PRO A 400 5.30 -21.09 -7.11
N CYS A 401 6.47 -20.66 -6.72
CA CYS A 401 7.07 -19.42 -7.20
C CYS A 401 7.23 -19.47 -8.73
N PRO A 402 6.78 -18.44 -9.48
CA PRO A 402 6.89 -18.43 -10.94
C PRO A 402 8.34 -18.46 -11.43
N THR A 403 9.31 -18.04 -10.60
CA THR A 403 10.72 -17.99 -10.96
C THR A 403 11.48 -19.29 -10.63
N CYS A 404 11.30 -19.84 -9.41
CA CYS A 404 12.14 -20.96 -8.93
C CYS A 404 11.34 -22.15 -8.40
N GLU A 405 10.00 -22.13 -8.51
CA GLU A 405 9.07 -23.20 -8.11
C GLU A 405 9.04 -23.53 -6.60
N THR A 406 9.85 -22.86 -5.79
CA THR A 406 9.79 -23.00 -4.33
C THR A 406 8.44 -22.48 -3.83
N PRO A 407 7.81 -23.13 -2.83
CA PRO A 407 6.59 -22.63 -2.21
C PRO A 407 6.71 -21.18 -1.76
N VAL A 408 5.74 -20.34 -2.11
CA VAL A 408 5.71 -18.94 -1.68
C VAL A 408 5.02 -18.78 -0.33
N VAL A 409 5.33 -17.69 0.37
CA VAL A 409 4.59 -17.20 1.52
C VAL A 409 3.73 -16.01 1.14
N ILE A 410 2.65 -15.80 1.91
CA ILE A 410 1.78 -14.62 1.77
C ILE A 410 1.93 -13.82 3.04
N ASP A 411 2.17 -12.53 2.89
CA ASP A 411 2.35 -11.60 3.99
C ASP A 411 1.53 -10.33 3.77
N ARG A 412 1.36 -9.54 4.84
CA ARG A 412 0.64 -8.27 4.82
C ARG A 412 1.59 -7.11 4.97
N ALA A 413 1.24 -5.99 4.35
CA ALA A 413 2.08 -4.80 4.37
C ALA A 413 1.27 -3.50 4.27
N ILE A 414 1.97 -2.40 4.51
CA ILE A 414 1.51 -1.04 4.24
C ILE A 414 2.26 -0.55 3.01
N GLU A 415 1.55 -0.14 1.96
CA GLU A 415 2.13 0.53 0.80
C GLU A 415 2.68 1.90 1.21
N ILE A 416 4.00 2.08 1.11
CA ILE A 416 4.69 3.34 1.45
C ILE A 416 5.09 4.15 0.24
N GLY A 417 5.19 3.51 -0.91
CA GLY A 417 5.49 4.17 -2.19
C GLY A 417 5.12 3.30 -3.38
N HIS A 418 4.89 3.95 -4.52
CA HIS A 418 4.54 3.29 -5.76
C HIS A 418 5.17 4.03 -6.94
N ILE A 419 5.73 3.30 -7.90
CA ILE A 419 6.38 3.84 -9.09
C ILE A 419 5.81 3.21 -10.35
N PHE A 420 5.57 4.03 -11.40
CA PHE A 420 4.89 3.63 -12.62
C PHE A 420 5.62 4.09 -13.87
N GLN A 421 5.63 3.26 -14.90
CA GLN A 421 5.88 3.67 -16.28
C GLN A 421 4.52 3.92 -16.95
N LEU A 422 4.06 5.17 -16.97
CA LEU A 422 2.76 5.54 -17.55
C LEU A 422 2.74 5.48 -19.08
N GLY A 423 3.91 5.59 -19.71
CA GLY A 423 4.00 5.69 -21.16
C GLY A 423 3.46 7.02 -21.68
N ARG A 424 2.64 6.99 -22.72
CA ARG A 424 2.17 8.19 -23.44
C ARG A 424 0.73 8.58 -23.14
N LYS A 425 0.02 7.87 -22.27
CA LYS A 425 -1.42 8.06 -21.98
C LYS A 425 -1.78 9.53 -21.75
N TYR A 426 -1.14 10.16 -20.78
CA TYR A 426 -1.43 11.55 -20.40
C TYR A 426 -0.89 12.57 -21.42
N ALA A 427 0.32 12.37 -21.92
CA ALA A 427 0.90 13.23 -22.94
C ALA A 427 0.07 13.25 -24.23
N GLN A 428 -0.45 12.10 -24.68
CA GLN A 428 -1.36 12.03 -25.83
C GLN A 428 -2.68 12.74 -25.56
N ALA A 429 -3.34 12.45 -24.44
CA ALA A 429 -4.64 13.00 -24.10
C ALA A 429 -4.61 14.53 -23.98
N LEU A 430 -3.51 15.08 -23.45
CA LEU A 430 -3.34 16.52 -23.23
C LEU A 430 -2.52 17.22 -24.33
N GLY A 431 -2.02 16.47 -25.31
CA GLY A 431 -1.28 16.98 -26.45
C GLY A 431 0.12 17.53 -26.11
N LEU A 432 0.85 16.87 -25.20
CA LEU A 432 2.23 17.19 -24.90
C LEU A 432 3.16 16.53 -25.93
N THR A 433 3.76 17.37 -26.80
CA THR A 433 4.76 16.96 -27.78
C THR A 433 5.96 17.89 -27.72
N VAL A 434 7.13 17.37 -28.07
CA VAL A 434 8.35 18.13 -28.28
C VAL A 434 8.91 17.85 -29.69
N LEU A 435 9.70 18.76 -30.23
CA LEU A 435 10.39 18.52 -31.50
C LEU A 435 11.61 17.62 -31.26
N ASP A 436 11.75 16.56 -32.05
CA ASP A 436 12.94 15.72 -32.09
C ASP A 436 14.12 16.42 -32.80
N GLN A 437 15.25 15.76 -32.92
CA GLN A 437 16.45 16.27 -33.59
C GLN A 437 16.25 16.59 -35.07
N ASN A 438 15.19 16.06 -35.70
CA ASN A 438 14.83 16.27 -37.09
C ASN A 438 13.71 17.31 -37.25
N GLY A 439 13.27 17.95 -36.16
CA GLY A 439 12.17 18.91 -36.16
C GLY A 439 10.79 18.25 -36.26
N LYS A 440 10.66 16.94 -36.05
CA LYS A 440 9.39 16.24 -36.07
C LYS A 440 8.78 16.22 -34.65
N ALA A 441 7.48 16.42 -34.55
CA ALA A 441 6.76 16.35 -33.29
C ALA A 441 6.76 14.90 -32.75
N GLN A 442 7.22 14.73 -31.51
CA GLN A 442 7.28 13.48 -30.78
C GLN A 442 6.45 13.58 -29.50
N VAL A 443 5.55 12.61 -29.28
CA VAL A 443 4.79 12.54 -28.03
C VAL A 443 5.74 12.10 -26.90
N VAL A 444 5.75 12.86 -25.82
CA VAL A 444 6.58 12.59 -24.64
C VAL A 444 6.08 11.34 -23.90
N THR A 445 7.00 10.56 -23.37
CA THR A 445 6.66 9.44 -22.47
C THR A 445 6.88 9.83 -21.02
N MET A 446 6.09 9.28 -20.10
CA MET A 446 6.00 9.74 -18.73
C MET A 446 6.10 8.60 -17.72
N GLY A 447 6.71 8.90 -16.58
CA GLY A 447 6.61 8.09 -15.35
C GLY A 447 5.91 8.88 -14.24
N SER A 448 5.34 8.15 -13.26
CA SER A 448 4.74 8.72 -12.04
C SER A 448 5.25 7.96 -10.83
N TYR A 449 5.60 8.69 -9.75
CA TYR A 449 6.32 8.13 -8.62
C TYR A 449 5.82 8.77 -7.31
N GLY A 450 5.08 8.01 -6.50
CA GLY A 450 4.45 8.48 -5.26
C GLY A 450 5.08 7.94 -3.99
N ILE A 451 5.22 8.79 -2.96
CA ILE A 451 5.53 8.40 -1.56
C ILE A 451 4.45 8.96 -0.66
N GLY A 452 3.83 8.12 0.15
CA GLY A 452 2.88 8.54 1.18
C GLY A 452 3.60 9.14 2.40
N VAL A 453 3.82 10.44 2.42
CA VAL A 453 4.60 11.13 3.49
C VAL A 453 3.93 10.96 4.85
N SER A 454 2.64 11.26 4.94
CA SER A 454 1.89 11.09 6.19
C SER A 454 1.72 9.61 6.57
N ARG A 455 1.57 8.72 5.57
CA ARG A 455 1.49 7.27 5.77
C ARG A 455 2.81 6.69 6.29
N ALA A 456 3.97 7.22 5.87
CA ALA A 456 5.27 6.79 6.36
C ALA A 456 5.41 6.97 7.88
N VAL A 457 4.83 8.03 8.48
CA VAL A 457 4.80 8.20 9.95
C VAL A 457 4.14 7.00 10.63
N ALA A 458 3.00 6.54 10.11
CA ALA A 458 2.30 5.39 10.67
C ALA A 458 3.04 4.08 10.41
N ALA A 459 3.60 3.88 9.20
CA ALA A 459 4.35 2.69 8.86
C ALA A 459 5.59 2.51 9.75
N ILE A 460 6.32 3.60 10.04
CA ILE A 460 7.45 3.56 10.97
C ILE A 460 6.95 3.24 12.39
N ALA A 461 5.88 3.88 12.84
CA ALA A 461 5.30 3.59 14.16
C ALA A 461 4.86 2.12 14.28
N GLU A 462 4.25 1.53 13.24
CA GLU A 462 3.89 0.10 13.23
C GLU A 462 5.11 -0.82 13.31
N GLN A 463 6.22 -0.48 12.68
CA GLN A 463 7.41 -1.32 12.66
C GLN A 463 8.33 -1.16 13.90
N THR A 464 8.24 -0.03 14.61
CA THR A 464 9.21 0.31 15.64
C THR A 464 8.63 0.38 17.06
N HIS A 465 7.30 0.46 17.21
CA HIS A 465 6.66 0.50 18.53
C HIS A 465 6.92 -0.78 19.34
N ASP A 466 6.74 -0.66 20.64
CA ASP A 466 6.65 -1.78 21.56
C ASP A 466 5.33 -1.71 22.37
N GLU A 467 5.18 -2.57 23.36
CA GLU A 467 3.98 -2.62 24.22
C GLU A 467 3.78 -1.34 25.05
N ILE A 468 4.84 -0.58 25.27
CA ILE A 468 4.84 0.59 26.16
C ILE A 468 4.49 1.87 25.39
N GLY A 469 5.00 2.01 24.14
CA GLY A 469 4.80 3.23 23.37
C GLY A 469 5.53 3.26 22.03
N LEU A 470 5.66 4.48 21.48
CA LEU A 470 6.40 4.74 20.26
C LEU A 470 7.92 4.58 20.47
N ASN A 471 8.63 4.35 19.36
CA ASN A 471 10.08 4.22 19.36
C ASN A 471 10.64 4.75 18.03
N TRP A 472 10.95 6.04 18.01
CA TRP A 472 11.35 6.70 16.77
C TRP A 472 12.82 6.48 16.43
N PRO A 473 13.16 6.22 15.16
CA PRO A 473 14.52 6.42 14.66
C PRO A 473 14.98 7.87 14.87
N ARG A 474 16.27 8.05 15.18
CA ARG A 474 16.84 9.35 15.55
C ARG A 474 16.54 10.46 14.53
N GLU A 475 16.71 10.18 13.23
CA GLU A 475 16.59 11.18 12.16
C GLU A 475 15.19 11.77 12.00
N ILE A 476 14.16 11.03 12.42
CA ILE A 476 12.76 11.45 12.27
C ILE A 476 12.07 11.79 13.57
N ALA A 477 12.70 11.50 14.70
CA ALA A 477 12.16 11.83 16.01
C ALA A 477 11.84 13.33 16.14
N PRO A 478 10.79 13.72 16.90
CA PRO A 478 10.44 15.13 17.08
C PRO A 478 11.47 15.90 17.90
N ALA A 479 12.27 15.21 18.67
CA ALA A 479 13.49 15.62 19.33
C ALA A 479 14.43 14.42 19.43
N GLU A 480 15.75 14.64 19.51
CA GLU A 480 16.72 13.57 19.68
C GLU A 480 16.82 13.14 21.14
N VAL A 481 16.74 14.10 22.07
CA VAL A 481 16.89 13.86 23.51
C VAL A 481 15.66 14.34 24.26
N HIS A 482 15.16 13.53 25.19
CA HIS A 482 14.12 13.88 26.15
C HIS A 482 14.75 14.00 27.54
N VAL A 483 14.96 15.22 28.02
CA VAL A 483 15.45 15.49 29.38
C VAL A 483 14.27 15.56 30.34
N VAL A 484 14.26 14.71 31.36
CA VAL A 484 13.17 14.54 32.32
C VAL A 484 13.63 15.00 33.72
N ALA A 485 13.11 16.12 34.23
CA ALA A 485 13.29 16.53 35.60
C ALA A 485 12.38 15.73 36.54
N ALA A 486 12.93 14.72 37.23
CA ALA A 486 12.18 13.73 38.00
C ALA A 486 12.36 13.87 39.50
N GLY A 487 11.86 14.98 40.05
CA GLY A 487 11.95 15.26 41.50
C GLY A 487 11.05 16.41 41.94
N LYS A 488 11.26 16.88 43.17
CA LYS A 488 10.57 18.05 43.73
C LYS A 488 11.49 19.24 43.99
N ASP A 489 12.81 18.96 44.05
CA ASP A 489 13.80 19.97 44.42
C ASP A 489 14.11 20.87 43.22
N ASP A 490 14.15 22.17 43.46
CA ASP A 490 14.44 23.17 42.42
C ASP A 490 15.82 22.97 41.77
N SER A 491 16.78 22.37 42.48
CA SER A 491 18.10 22.00 41.96
C SER A 491 18.01 21.01 40.78
N ILE A 492 17.09 20.03 40.84
CA ILE A 492 16.84 19.06 39.79
C ILE A 492 16.32 19.77 38.53
N PHE A 493 15.35 20.68 38.67
CA PHE A 493 14.81 21.44 37.55
C PHE A 493 15.83 22.39 36.93
N SER A 494 16.61 23.05 37.79
CA SER A 494 17.66 23.97 37.33
C SER A 494 18.76 23.23 36.57
N PHE A 495 19.22 22.09 37.11
CA PHE A 495 20.20 21.24 36.43
C PHE A 495 19.67 20.69 35.10
N ALA A 496 18.45 20.15 35.08
CA ALA A 496 17.83 19.62 33.87
C ALA A 496 17.67 20.68 32.77
N ALA A 497 17.29 21.91 33.15
CA ALA A 497 17.17 23.02 32.21
C ALA A 497 18.54 23.44 31.64
N ASN A 498 19.57 23.55 32.49
CA ASN A 498 20.93 23.87 32.04
C ASN A 498 21.50 22.78 31.13
N LEU A 499 21.35 21.50 31.52
CA LEU A 499 21.77 20.36 30.68
C LEU A 499 21.09 20.39 29.33
N ALA A 500 19.79 20.63 29.29
CA ALA A 500 19.02 20.71 28.02
C ALA A 500 19.53 21.86 27.13
N GLU A 501 19.86 23.03 27.71
CA GLU A 501 20.42 24.16 26.97
C GLU A 501 21.83 23.86 26.43
N GLN A 502 22.66 23.15 27.18
CA GLN A 502 23.99 22.73 26.73
C GLN A 502 23.92 21.68 25.60
N LEU A 503 22.98 20.73 25.68
CA LEU A 503 22.77 19.76 24.62
C LEU A 503 22.26 20.43 23.33
N GLU A 504 21.37 21.44 23.43
CA GLU A 504 20.96 22.24 22.27
C GLU A 504 22.11 23.05 21.67
N ALA A 505 22.93 23.68 22.53
CA ALA A 505 24.12 24.40 22.08
C ALA A 505 25.12 23.47 21.35
N SER A 506 25.08 22.17 21.65
CA SER A 506 25.88 21.12 20.97
C SER A 506 25.23 20.60 19.69
N GLY A 507 24.11 21.19 19.24
CA GLY A 507 23.44 20.86 17.96
C GLY A 507 22.34 19.80 18.06
N LEU A 508 22.02 19.28 19.25
CA LEU A 508 20.92 18.31 19.42
C LEU A 508 19.56 19.01 19.55
N THR A 509 18.52 18.36 19.12
CA THR A 509 17.13 18.80 19.38
C THR A 509 16.64 18.19 20.70
N VAL A 510 16.11 19.03 21.60
CA VAL A 510 15.78 18.63 22.98
C VAL A 510 14.32 18.90 23.32
N LEU A 511 13.65 17.89 23.92
CA LEU A 511 12.41 18.03 24.67
C LEU A 511 12.74 17.99 26.16
N LEU A 512 12.34 19.04 26.92
CA LEU A 512 12.51 19.11 28.37
C LEU A 512 11.16 18.90 29.08
N ASP A 513 11.08 17.90 29.95
CA ASP A 513 9.93 17.75 30.85
C ASP A 513 10.21 18.49 32.17
N ASP A 514 9.81 19.75 32.17
CA ASP A 514 9.93 20.69 33.28
C ASP A 514 8.62 20.90 34.07
N ARG A 515 7.63 20.00 33.93
CA ARG A 515 6.34 20.07 34.64
C ARG A 515 6.53 19.83 36.15
N LYS A 516 6.28 20.84 36.99
CA LYS A 516 6.41 20.71 38.44
C LYS A 516 5.26 19.97 39.13
N ASP A 517 4.10 19.94 38.49
CA ASP A 517 2.86 19.33 38.98
C ASP A 517 2.72 17.83 38.61
N ALA A 518 3.54 17.32 37.69
CA ALA A 518 3.54 15.90 37.30
C ALA A 518 4.48 15.07 38.18
N SER A 519 3.99 13.92 38.66
CA SER A 519 4.84 12.99 39.42
C SER A 519 5.90 12.33 38.52
N PRO A 520 7.06 11.88 39.06
CA PRO A 520 8.09 11.19 38.30
C PRO A 520 7.55 9.98 37.52
N GLY A 521 6.63 9.19 38.10
CA GLY A 521 6.04 8.03 37.43
C GLY A 521 5.17 8.39 36.23
N VAL A 522 4.50 9.53 36.23
CA VAL A 522 3.78 10.07 35.06
C VAL A 522 4.76 10.49 33.98
N LYS A 523 5.82 11.23 34.36
CA LYS A 523 6.84 11.69 33.41
C LYS A 523 7.55 10.54 32.69
N PHE A 524 7.86 9.45 33.40
CA PHE A 524 8.50 8.27 32.82
C PHE A 524 7.57 7.58 31.82
N LYS A 525 6.28 7.39 32.17
CA LYS A 525 5.29 6.82 31.25
C LYS A 525 5.08 7.69 30.02
N ASP A 526 5.05 9.01 30.18
CA ASP A 526 4.95 9.93 29.05
C ASP A 526 6.18 9.86 28.15
N ALA A 527 7.39 9.81 28.72
CA ALA A 527 8.63 9.70 27.96
C ALA A 527 8.69 8.40 27.14
N GLU A 528 8.29 7.29 27.74
CA GLU A 528 8.21 5.99 27.08
C GLU A 528 7.14 5.97 25.98
N LEU A 529 5.96 6.56 26.23
CA LEU A 529 4.87 6.65 25.27
C LEU A 529 5.20 7.53 24.06
N ILE A 530 5.85 8.69 24.30
CA ILE A 530 6.27 9.65 23.27
C ILE A 530 7.33 9.04 22.34
N GLY A 531 8.25 8.25 22.88
CA GLY A 531 9.18 7.44 22.08
C GLY A 531 10.38 8.19 21.52
N ILE A 532 10.86 9.24 22.17
CA ILE A 532 12.11 9.93 21.80
C ILE A 532 13.29 8.97 22.04
N PRO A 533 14.27 8.88 21.11
CA PRO A 533 15.30 7.83 21.12
C PRO A 533 16.18 7.82 22.36
N TYR A 534 16.53 9.00 22.87
CA TYR A 534 17.40 9.12 24.04
C TYR A 534 16.68 9.85 25.18
N ILE A 535 16.64 9.23 26.36
CA ILE A 535 15.98 9.78 27.54
C ILE A 535 17.05 10.02 28.61
N VAL A 536 17.12 11.25 29.11
CA VAL A 536 18.01 11.65 30.22
C VAL A 536 17.14 11.96 31.41
N ILE A 537 17.34 11.24 32.52
CA ILE A 537 16.59 11.42 33.75
C ILE A 537 17.49 12.13 34.77
N VAL A 538 17.07 13.33 35.15
CA VAL A 538 17.65 14.10 36.26
C VAL A 538 16.74 13.88 37.47
N GLY A 539 17.17 13.05 38.39
CA GLY A 539 16.39 12.60 39.53
C GLY A 539 17.12 12.68 40.86
N LYS A 540 16.78 11.80 41.79
CA LYS A 540 17.37 11.76 43.13
C LYS A 540 18.88 11.48 43.12
N SER A 541 19.38 10.73 42.15
CA SER A 541 20.79 10.41 41.93
C SER A 541 21.67 11.67 41.71
N LEU A 542 21.05 12.81 41.36
CA LEU A 542 21.77 14.07 41.23
C LEU A 542 22.44 14.48 42.54
N ALA A 543 21.86 14.16 43.69
CA ALA A 543 22.48 14.42 45.02
C ALA A 543 23.77 13.61 45.23
N GLU A 544 23.94 12.52 44.51
CA GLU A 544 25.14 11.68 44.49
C GLU A 544 26.07 12.02 43.30
N GLY A 545 25.73 13.08 42.53
CA GLY A 545 26.49 13.55 41.38
C GLY A 545 26.24 12.76 40.09
N ASN A 546 25.12 12.01 39.99
CA ASN A 546 24.82 11.17 38.86
C ASN A 546 23.49 11.53 38.19
N ILE A 547 23.40 11.25 36.87
CA ILE A 547 22.18 11.27 36.07
C ILE A 547 22.01 9.92 35.37
N GLU A 548 20.77 9.57 34.97
CA GLU A 548 20.49 8.32 34.24
C GLU A 548 20.28 8.62 32.74
N PHE A 549 20.95 7.88 31.89
CA PHE A 549 20.77 7.88 30.43
C PHE A 549 20.14 6.58 29.96
N ARG A 550 19.18 6.68 29.07
CA ARG A 550 18.48 5.52 28.48
C ARG A 550 18.43 5.60 26.96
N VAL A 551 18.65 4.48 26.30
CA VAL A 551 18.32 4.31 24.88
C VAL A 551 16.96 3.65 24.81
N ARG A 552 15.96 4.35 24.22
CA ARG A 552 14.55 3.91 24.21
C ARG A 552 14.37 2.55 23.53
N SER A 553 15.03 2.31 22.39
CA SER A 553 14.94 1.06 21.62
C SER A 553 15.59 -0.13 22.32
N ALA A 554 16.65 0.08 23.07
CA ALA A 554 17.42 -1.00 23.70
C ALA A 554 16.97 -1.28 25.14
N GLY A 555 16.17 -0.40 25.76
CA GLY A 555 15.82 -0.48 27.17
C GLY A 555 17.02 -0.40 28.12
N SER A 556 18.21 -0.07 27.58
CA SER A 556 19.45 0.04 28.36
C SER A 556 19.45 1.28 29.24
N LYS A 557 20.03 1.16 30.43
CA LYS A 557 20.19 2.25 31.41
C LYS A 557 21.65 2.34 31.81
N VAL A 558 22.20 3.56 31.76
CA VAL A 558 23.57 3.84 32.18
C VAL A 558 23.53 5.08 33.06
N GLU A 559 24.34 5.11 34.11
CA GLU A 559 24.54 6.30 34.92
C GLU A 559 25.79 7.07 34.44
N PHE A 560 25.65 8.37 34.29
CA PHE A 560 26.74 9.28 33.96
C PHE A 560 26.98 10.27 35.10
N ALA A 561 28.24 10.64 35.30
CA ALA A 561 28.56 11.70 36.22
C ALA A 561 27.97 13.04 35.75
N ALA A 562 27.28 13.75 36.64
CA ALA A 562 26.61 15.01 36.32
C ALA A 562 27.56 16.07 35.72
N ASP A 563 28.79 16.13 36.23
CA ASP A 563 29.81 17.09 35.76
C ASP A 563 30.25 16.81 34.30
N ASN A 564 30.14 15.58 33.83
CA ASN A 564 30.55 15.16 32.50
C ASN A 564 29.34 14.83 31.58
N ALA A 565 28.12 15.12 32.03
CA ALA A 565 26.88 14.65 31.41
C ALA A 565 26.80 14.95 29.92
N VAL A 566 27.13 16.16 29.48
CA VAL A 566 27.06 16.57 28.07
C VAL A 566 27.99 15.71 27.19
N SER A 567 29.27 15.57 27.62
CA SER A 567 30.27 14.81 26.85
C SER A 567 29.93 13.33 26.77
N GLU A 568 29.45 12.75 27.88
CA GLU A 568 29.04 11.32 27.93
C GLU A 568 27.79 11.04 27.07
N ILE A 569 26.78 11.93 27.11
CA ILE A 569 25.60 11.83 26.30
C ILE A 569 25.94 11.93 24.80
N LEU A 570 26.76 12.94 24.42
CA LEU A 570 27.21 13.11 23.03
C LEU A 570 28.00 11.89 22.54
N ALA A 571 28.87 11.34 23.37
CA ALA A 571 29.61 10.12 23.04
C ALA A 571 28.67 8.92 22.86
N ALA A 572 27.68 8.75 23.76
CA ALA A 572 26.73 7.65 23.69
C ALA A 572 25.76 7.75 22.48
N ILE A 573 25.44 8.96 22.02
CA ILE A 573 24.57 9.20 20.85
C ILE A 573 25.30 8.98 19.53
N ASN A 574 26.62 9.19 19.49
CA ASN A 574 27.43 9.11 18.26
C ASN A 574 28.13 7.75 18.07
N ASN A 575 28.09 6.86 19.06
CA ASN A 575 28.52 5.46 18.97
C ASN A 575 27.37 4.55 18.57
#